data_16b4b055324eae3cb1aedea0f80cb81f
#
_entry.id   16b4b055324eae3cb1aedea0f80cb81f
#
_cell.length_a   1.000
_cell.length_b   1.000
_cell.length_c   1.000
_cell.angle_alpha   90.00
_cell.angle_beta   90.00
_cell.angle_gamma   90.00
#
_symmetry.space_group_name_H-M   'P 1'
#
loop_
_entity.id
_entity.type
_entity.pdbx_description
1 polymer ?
#
loop_
_entity_poly.entity_id
_entity_poly.type
_entity_poly.pdbx_seq_one_letter_code
_entity_poly.pdbx_strand_id
1 'polypeptide(L)'
;MNTRGLFVSAVIAVLSVGALPALAQPGMGPGWWSGPQVSTGRPLSMAQAEEIALQAIARSGFQGLAPMHIMEFSNNFYVAIKDKAAGVGAFELLVDRYTGFVRPEPQSMMWNTKYGHMAWWGGPGYGMMGPGSGAGMIGRGYGGPGMMGGYGYATPGAVQPGGTPLTLARAKAVAQQFLDTHLAGTKTDEALTFPGYYTIDVARNGHPIGMLSVNTSSGAVWYHAWHGTFIREKDLG
;
A
#
# COMPACT_ATOMS: atom_id res chain seq x y z
N MET A 1 -15.67 19.28 -65.58
CA MET A 1 -14.49 18.85 -64.82
C MET A 1 -15.01 18.32 -63.51
N ASN A 2 -15.06 16.99 -63.35
CA ASN A 2 -15.59 16.31 -62.17
C ASN A 2 -14.45 15.95 -61.21
N THR A 3 -14.37 16.51 -60.06
CA THR A 3 -13.49 16.11 -58.95
C THR A 3 -14.25 15.18 -58.01
N ARG A 4 -13.96 13.88 -58.11
CA ARG A 4 -14.46 12.86 -57.15
C ARG A 4 -13.61 12.93 -55.90
N GLY A 5 -14.23 13.29 -54.76
CA GLY A 5 -13.64 13.18 -53.43
C GLY A 5 -13.63 11.71 -52.98
N LEU A 6 -12.45 11.19 -52.68
CA LEU A 6 -12.28 9.89 -51.99
C LEU A 6 -12.56 10.07 -50.48
N PHE A 7 -13.61 9.43 -49.98
CA PHE A 7 -13.82 9.25 -48.56
C PHE A 7 -13.02 8.01 -48.10
N VAL A 8 -11.98 8.21 -47.32
CA VAL A 8 -11.26 7.12 -46.61
C VAL A 8 -12.00 6.86 -45.31
N SER A 9 -12.75 5.76 -45.27
CA SER A 9 -13.38 5.29 -44.05
C SER A 9 -12.31 4.60 -43.17
N ALA A 10 -11.98 5.22 -42.05
CA ALA A 10 -11.13 4.57 -41.03
C ALA A 10 -11.99 3.58 -40.25
N VAL A 11 -11.69 2.30 -40.40
CA VAL A 11 -12.25 1.22 -39.59
C VAL A 11 -11.50 1.20 -38.26
N ILE A 12 -12.16 1.65 -37.19
CA ILE A 12 -11.65 1.50 -35.83
C ILE A 12 -11.96 0.07 -35.39
N ALA A 13 -10.94 -0.78 -35.35
CA ALA A 13 -11.04 -2.11 -34.77
C ALA A 13 -11.07 -1.99 -33.23
N VAL A 14 -12.25 -2.16 -32.64
CA VAL A 14 -12.40 -2.33 -31.19
C VAL A 14 -11.94 -3.72 -30.85
N LEU A 15 -10.72 -3.85 -30.31
CA LEU A 15 -10.23 -5.09 -29.73
C LEU A 15 -10.97 -5.31 -28.40
N SER A 16 -12.00 -6.14 -28.41
CA SER A 16 -12.61 -6.69 -27.21
C SER A 16 -11.59 -7.59 -26.52
N VAL A 17 -11.03 -7.13 -25.41
CA VAL A 17 -10.23 -7.98 -24.51
C VAL A 17 -11.21 -8.94 -23.83
N GLY A 18 -11.27 -10.16 -24.35
CA GLY A 18 -12.05 -11.25 -23.74
C GLY A 18 -11.53 -11.54 -22.32
N ALA A 19 -12.42 -11.49 -21.36
CA ALA A 19 -12.13 -11.91 -19.99
C ALA A 19 -11.80 -13.41 -20.00
N LEU A 20 -10.55 -13.78 -19.67
CA LEU A 20 -10.18 -15.17 -19.42
C LEU A 20 -10.73 -15.62 -18.06
N PRO A 21 -11.23 -16.86 -17.94
CA PRO A 21 -11.74 -17.36 -16.67
C PRO A 21 -10.60 -17.48 -15.64
N ALA A 22 -10.81 -16.92 -14.46
CA ALA A 22 -9.90 -17.04 -13.33
C ALA A 22 -9.82 -18.50 -12.86
N LEU A 23 -8.66 -19.13 -13.01
CA LEU A 23 -8.38 -20.41 -12.36
C LEU A 23 -8.10 -20.14 -10.88
N ALA A 24 -9.04 -20.52 -10.02
CA ALA A 24 -8.88 -20.44 -8.57
C ALA A 24 -7.79 -21.43 -8.12
N GLN A 25 -6.73 -20.95 -7.49
CA GLN A 25 -5.76 -21.80 -6.81
C GLN A 25 -6.35 -22.27 -5.47
N PRO A 26 -6.38 -23.58 -5.19
CA PRO A 26 -6.85 -24.09 -3.90
C PRO A 26 -5.76 -23.90 -2.85
N GLY A 27 -6.05 -23.17 -1.76
CA GLY A 27 -5.22 -23.22 -0.56
C GLY A 27 -4.91 -21.91 0.14
N MET A 28 -5.31 -20.76 -0.36
CA MET A 28 -5.23 -19.51 0.40
C MET A 28 -6.66 -19.02 0.66
N GLY A 29 -6.96 -18.65 1.92
CA GLY A 29 -8.25 -18.13 2.34
C GLY A 29 -8.77 -17.00 1.42
N PRO A 30 -9.96 -16.39 1.63
CA PRO A 30 -10.61 -15.55 0.65
C PRO A 30 -9.71 -14.40 0.20
N GLY A 31 -8.89 -14.70 -0.80
CA GLY A 31 -7.86 -13.82 -1.34
C GLY A 31 -8.47 -12.82 -2.31
N TRP A 32 -9.06 -11.75 -1.79
CA TRP A 32 -9.50 -10.63 -2.61
C TRP A 32 -8.32 -9.85 -3.23
N TRP A 33 -7.09 -10.10 -2.77
CA TRP A 33 -5.85 -9.54 -3.35
C TRP A 33 -5.26 -10.35 -4.51
N SER A 34 -5.75 -11.54 -4.81
CA SER A 34 -5.33 -12.27 -6.01
C SER A 34 -6.20 -11.88 -7.20
N GLY A 35 -5.78 -10.88 -7.96
CA GLY A 35 -6.27 -10.61 -9.30
C GLY A 35 -5.74 -11.64 -10.30
N PRO A 36 -6.24 -11.65 -11.56
CA PRO A 36 -5.71 -12.51 -12.60
C PRO A 36 -4.22 -12.21 -12.78
N GLN A 37 -3.39 -13.22 -12.53
CA GLN A 37 -1.95 -13.11 -12.74
C GLN A 37 -1.67 -13.27 -14.23
N VAL A 38 -1.49 -12.17 -14.92
CA VAL A 38 -1.08 -12.16 -16.32
C VAL A 38 0.38 -11.74 -16.38
N SER A 39 1.30 -12.70 -16.39
CA SER A 39 2.68 -12.39 -16.72
C SER A 39 2.77 -12.10 -18.21
N THR A 40 2.88 -10.83 -18.57
CA THR A 40 2.99 -10.40 -19.98
C THR A 40 4.44 -10.37 -20.47
N GLY A 41 5.41 -10.66 -19.61
CA GLY A 41 6.84 -10.46 -19.90
C GLY A 41 7.25 -8.98 -20.04
N ARG A 42 6.27 -8.06 -20.02
CA ARG A 42 6.47 -6.61 -20.01
C ARG A 42 5.89 -6.02 -18.71
N PRO A 43 6.51 -4.95 -18.18
CA PRO A 43 5.94 -4.28 -17.01
C PRO A 43 4.57 -3.69 -17.36
N LEU A 44 3.66 -3.73 -16.37
CA LEU A 44 2.39 -3.04 -16.45
C LEU A 44 2.60 -1.52 -16.54
N SER A 45 1.67 -0.84 -17.17
CA SER A 45 1.59 0.62 -17.09
C SER A 45 0.96 1.06 -15.77
N MET A 46 1.20 2.30 -15.37
CA MET A 46 0.59 2.91 -14.19
C MET A 46 -0.96 2.90 -14.27
N ALA A 47 -1.54 3.12 -15.46
CA ALA A 47 -2.98 3.04 -15.66
C ALA A 47 -3.53 1.61 -15.43
N GLN A 48 -2.80 0.58 -15.84
CA GLN A 48 -3.19 -0.80 -15.56
C GLN A 48 -3.09 -1.12 -14.08
N ALA A 49 -2.05 -0.63 -13.39
CA ALA A 49 -1.92 -0.80 -11.94
C ALA A 49 -3.03 -0.08 -11.17
N GLU A 50 -3.42 1.12 -11.59
CA GLU A 50 -4.57 1.86 -11.04
C GLU A 50 -5.87 1.07 -11.20
N GLU A 51 -6.16 0.54 -12.39
CA GLU A 51 -7.36 -0.28 -12.63
C GLU A 51 -7.36 -1.56 -11.78
N ILE A 52 -6.22 -2.22 -11.64
CA ILE A 52 -6.07 -3.40 -10.78
C ILE A 52 -6.34 -3.04 -9.30
N ALA A 53 -5.85 -1.90 -8.84
CA ALA A 53 -6.10 -1.41 -7.48
C ALA A 53 -7.60 -1.10 -7.26
N LEU A 54 -8.28 -0.47 -8.24
CA LEU A 54 -9.72 -0.24 -8.19
C LEU A 54 -10.51 -1.54 -8.08
N GLN A 55 -10.15 -2.55 -8.86
CA GLN A 55 -10.77 -3.88 -8.78
C GLN A 55 -10.51 -4.57 -7.44
N ALA A 56 -9.32 -4.40 -6.85
CA ALA A 56 -9.01 -4.91 -5.53
C ALA A 56 -9.87 -4.25 -4.44
N ILE A 57 -10.02 -2.92 -4.50
CA ILE A 57 -10.91 -2.17 -3.60
C ILE A 57 -12.35 -2.67 -3.73
N ALA A 58 -12.87 -2.80 -4.95
CA ALA A 58 -14.23 -3.27 -5.18
C ALA A 58 -14.49 -4.67 -4.59
N ARG A 59 -13.47 -5.54 -4.62
CA ARG A 59 -13.54 -6.90 -4.03
C ARG A 59 -13.33 -6.94 -2.53
N SER A 60 -12.76 -5.90 -1.93
CA SER A 60 -12.45 -5.88 -0.49
C SER A 60 -13.68 -5.87 0.41
N GLY A 61 -14.84 -5.47 -0.11
CA GLY A 61 -16.05 -5.26 0.66
C GLY A 61 -16.10 -3.94 1.43
N PHE A 62 -15.01 -3.19 1.49
CA PHE A 62 -15.00 -1.85 2.10
C PHE A 62 -15.66 -0.83 1.18
N GLN A 63 -16.49 0.03 1.77
CA GLN A 63 -17.19 1.08 1.04
C GLN A 63 -16.52 2.45 1.20
N GLY A 64 -16.71 3.34 0.23
CA GLY A 64 -16.24 4.73 0.32
C GLY A 64 -14.73 4.88 0.16
N LEU A 65 -14.04 3.90 -0.43
CA LEU A 65 -12.60 3.94 -0.67
C LEU A 65 -12.28 4.39 -2.10
N ALA A 66 -11.10 4.99 -2.29
CA ALA A 66 -10.55 5.32 -3.60
C ALA A 66 -9.02 5.34 -3.57
N PRO A 67 -8.34 5.05 -4.68
CA PRO A 67 -6.93 5.38 -4.82
C PRO A 67 -6.73 6.90 -4.67
N MET A 68 -5.64 7.31 -4.00
CA MET A 68 -5.28 8.72 -3.83
C MET A 68 -3.91 9.04 -4.41
N HIS A 69 -3.00 8.10 -4.41
CA HIS A 69 -1.64 8.28 -4.87
C HIS A 69 -1.08 6.96 -5.39
N ILE A 70 -0.30 6.99 -6.45
CA ILE A 70 0.38 5.82 -7.01
C ILE A 70 1.83 6.15 -7.34
N MET A 71 2.74 5.28 -6.90
CA MET A 71 4.16 5.35 -7.22
C MET A 71 4.59 4.08 -7.96
N GLU A 72 5.35 4.26 -9.04
CA GLU A 72 5.97 3.15 -9.78
C GLU A 72 7.41 2.96 -9.29
N PHE A 73 7.70 1.74 -8.86
CA PHE A 73 9.04 1.28 -8.52
C PHE A 73 9.48 0.14 -9.44
N SER A 74 10.75 -0.21 -9.41
CA SER A 74 11.28 -1.29 -10.26
C SER A 74 10.64 -2.66 -9.99
N ASN A 75 10.13 -2.90 -8.79
CA ASN A 75 9.57 -4.19 -8.38
C ASN A 75 8.03 -4.20 -8.37
N ASN A 76 7.40 -3.08 -8.07
CA ASN A 76 5.95 -2.99 -7.87
C ASN A 76 5.44 -1.56 -8.10
N PHE A 77 4.12 -1.43 -8.16
CA PHE A 77 3.43 -0.17 -7.92
C PHE A 77 2.96 -0.15 -6.47
N TYR A 78 3.24 0.93 -5.78
CA TYR A 78 2.63 1.29 -4.52
C TYR A 78 1.38 2.10 -4.80
N VAL A 79 0.26 1.78 -4.12
CA VAL A 79 -1.00 2.52 -4.26
C VAL A 79 -1.56 2.83 -2.89
N ALA A 80 -1.58 4.10 -2.53
CA ALA A 80 -2.25 4.59 -1.34
C ALA A 80 -3.77 4.68 -1.59
N ILE A 81 -4.55 4.14 -0.68
CA ILE A 81 -6.00 4.15 -0.71
C ILE A 81 -6.51 5.09 0.37
N LYS A 82 -7.43 6.01 0.02
CA LYS A 82 -8.08 6.91 0.98
C LYS A 82 -9.46 6.43 1.38
N ASP A 83 -9.85 6.74 2.60
CA ASP A 83 -11.22 6.77 3.06
C ASP A 83 -11.83 8.14 2.70
N LYS A 84 -12.77 8.15 1.75
CA LYS A 84 -13.39 9.41 1.25
C LYS A 84 -14.13 10.18 2.33
N ALA A 85 -14.72 9.48 3.31
CA ALA A 85 -15.46 10.11 4.39
C ALA A 85 -14.52 10.73 5.43
N ALA A 86 -13.42 10.07 5.74
CA ALA A 86 -12.44 10.56 6.71
C ALA A 86 -11.43 11.55 6.12
N GLY A 87 -11.25 11.56 4.79
CA GLY A 87 -10.28 12.42 4.10
C GLY A 87 -8.81 12.05 4.36
N VAL A 88 -8.55 10.84 4.90
CA VAL A 88 -7.20 10.34 5.21
C VAL A 88 -6.96 8.97 4.56
N GLY A 89 -5.73 8.50 4.60
CA GLY A 89 -5.39 7.17 4.11
C GLY A 89 -6.16 6.07 4.84
N ALA A 90 -6.65 5.10 4.08
CA ALA A 90 -7.27 3.90 4.61
C ALA A 90 -6.21 2.80 4.81
N PHE A 91 -5.56 2.40 3.72
CA PHE A 91 -4.48 1.41 3.69
C PHE A 91 -3.67 1.54 2.39
N GLU A 92 -2.67 0.69 2.24
CA GLU A 92 -1.75 0.71 1.11
C GLU A 92 -1.69 -0.65 0.44
N LEU A 93 -1.61 -0.64 -0.90
CA LEU A 93 -1.51 -1.83 -1.73
C LEU A 93 -0.21 -1.84 -2.51
N LEU A 94 0.31 -3.04 -2.71
CA LEU A 94 1.34 -3.35 -3.70
C LEU A 94 0.71 -4.07 -4.88
N VAL A 95 0.99 -3.61 -6.07
CA VAL A 95 0.66 -4.30 -7.32
C VAL A 95 1.98 -4.73 -7.95
N ASP A 96 2.19 -6.03 -8.08
CA ASP A 96 3.39 -6.56 -8.73
C ASP A 96 3.48 -6.06 -10.17
N ARG A 97 4.65 -5.57 -10.55
CA ARG A 97 4.87 -4.85 -11.80
C ARG A 97 4.65 -5.68 -13.06
N TYR A 98 4.80 -6.98 -12.97
CA TYR A 98 4.76 -7.89 -14.13
C TYR A 98 3.54 -8.81 -14.13
N THR A 99 3.07 -9.21 -12.97
CA THR A 99 1.96 -10.16 -12.82
C THR A 99 0.64 -9.48 -12.48
N GLY A 100 0.68 -8.23 -11.98
CA GLY A 100 -0.50 -7.56 -11.45
C GLY A 100 -1.03 -8.17 -10.14
N PHE A 101 -0.26 -9.07 -9.51
CA PHE A 101 -0.64 -9.62 -8.21
C PHE A 101 -0.74 -8.50 -7.17
N VAL A 102 -1.87 -8.43 -6.47
CA VAL A 102 -2.14 -7.41 -5.45
C VAL A 102 -1.95 -7.99 -4.06
N ARG A 103 -1.28 -7.26 -3.21
CA ARG A 103 -1.18 -7.53 -1.77
C ARG A 103 -1.16 -6.22 -0.98
N PRO A 104 -1.60 -6.21 0.28
CA PRO A 104 -1.37 -5.07 1.14
C PRO A 104 0.12 -4.86 1.43
N GLU A 105 0.48 -3.63 1.71
CA GLU A 105 1.77 -3.29 2.30
C GLU A 105 1.91 -3.98 3.68
N PRO A 106 3.12 -4.46 4.05
CA PRO A 106 3.33 -5.13 5.33
C PRO A 106 2.88 -4.31 6.54
N GLN A 107 3.20 -3.02 6.61
CA GLN A 107 2.77 -2.16 7.71
C GLN A 107 1.26 -1.90 7.70
N SER A 108 0.62 -1.82 6.52
CA SER A 108 -0.84 -1.76 6.40
C SER A 108 -1.52 -2.98 7.00
N MET A 109 -0.90 -4.15 6.92
CA MET A 109 -1.41 -5.36 7.57
C MET A 109 -1.16 -5.36 9.07
N MET A 110 0.02 -4.94 9.50
CA MET A 110 0.51 -5.12 10.88
C MET A 110 0.14 -3.96 11.81
N TRP A 111 0.15 -2.73 11.32
CA TRP A 111 0.03 -1.52 12.14
C TRP A 111 -1.30 -0.78 11.98
N ASN A 112 -2.04 -1.07 10.92
CA ASN A 112 -3.31 -0.40 10.66
C ASN A 112 -4.37 -0.85 11.68
N THR A 113 -4.85 0.09 12.48
CA THR A 113 -5.80 -0.19 13.56
C THR A 113 -7.27 -0.30 13.08
N LYS A 114 -7.56 0.13 11.85
CA LYS A 114 -8.92 0.11 11.27
C LYS A 114 -9.05 -0.90 10.12
N TYR A 115 -8.04 -0.96 9.24
CA TYR A 115 -8.07 -1.74 8.01
C TYR A 115 -6.99 -2.84 7.96
N GLY A 116 -6.33 -3.15 9.09
CA GLY A 116 -5.27 -4.15 9.17
C GLY A 116 -5.79 -5.59 9.17
N HIS A 117 -4.88 -6.52 9.43
CA HIS A 117 -5.12 -7.97 9.39
C HIS A 117 -6.42 -8.43 10.08
N MET A 118 -6.75 -7.86 11.23
CA MET A 118 -7.97 -8.23 11.97
C MET A 118 -9.25 -7.79 11.27
N ALA A 119 -9.25 -6.68 10.55
CA ALA A 119 -10.40 -6.21 9.78
C ALA A 119 -10.63 -7.07 8.52
N TRP A 120 -9.59 -7.71 8.01
CA TRP A 120 -9.63 -8.49 6.79
C TRP A 120 -10.04 -9.94 7.02
N TRP A 121 -9.71 -10.49 8.20
CA TRP A 121 -10.18 -11.84 8.60
C TRP A 121 -11.55 -11.82 9.25
N GLY A 122 -12.01 -10.65 9.71
CA GLY A 122 -13.30 -10.46 10.35
C GLY A 122 -14.30 -9.68 9.51
N GLY A 123 -14.28 -9.74 8.17
CA GLY A 123 -15.24 -9.04 7.31
C GLY A 123 -16.65 -9.03 7.89
N PRO A 124 -17.57 -8.10 7.54
CA PRO A 124 -18.89 -7.97 8.15
C PRO A 124 -19.70 -9.26 7.97
N GLY A 125 -19.51 -10.21 8.89
CA GLY A 125 -20.20 -11.52 8.87
C GLY A 125 -19.42 -12.71 9.44
N TYR A 126 -18.13 -12.61 9.68
CA TYR A 126 -17.33 -13.69 10.29
C TYR A 126 -16.66 -13.26 11.61
N GLY A 127 -17.43 -12.66 12.48
CA GLY A 127 -16.99 -12.34 13.83
C GLY A 127 -16.99 -13.57 14.72
N MET A 128 -15.84 -14.26 14.85
CA MET A 128 -15.62 -15.18 15.98
C MET A 128 -15.18 -14.44 17.26
N MET A 129 -15.10 -13.11 17.25
CA MET A 129 -14.89 -12.33 18.47
C MET A 129 -15.80 -11.10 18.42
N GLY A 130 -16.84 -11.12 19.27
CA GLY A 130 -17.75 -10.01 19.45
C GLY A 130 -17.03 -8.74 19.93
N PRO A 131 -17.71 -7.55 19.84
CA PRO A 131 -17.14 -6.27 20.30
C PRO A 131 -16.94 -6.31 21.82
N GLY A 132 -15.75 -6.63 22.26
CA GLY A 132 -15.40 -6.73 23.68
C GLY A 132 -14.15 -7.53 24.01
N SER A 133 -13.65 -8.37 23.09
CA SER A 133 -12.53 -9.28 23.40
C SER A 133 -11.17 -8.79 22.93
N GLY A 134 -11.08 -7.64 22.26
CA GLY A 134 -9.85 -7.13 21.63
C GLY A 134 -8.85 -6.43 22.56
N ALA A 135 -9.22 -6.11 23.80
CA ALA A 135 -8.36 -5.34 24.71
C ALA A 135 -7.44 -6.20 25.60
N GLY A 136 -7.56 -7.52 25.55
CA GLY A 136 -6.90 -8.41 26.52
C GLY A 136 -5.71 -9.22 26.03
N MET A 137 -5.46 -9.31 24.72
CA MET A 137 -4.41 -10.19 24.18
C MET A 137 -3.18 -9.50 23.57
N ILE A 138 -3.08 -8.18 23.64
CA ILE A 138 -1.85 -7.44 23.30
C ILE A 138 -1.04 -7.12 24.57
N GLY A 139 -1.21 -7.92 25.59
CA GLY A 139 -0.47 -7.82 26.82
C GLY A 139 0.53 -8.96 26.98
N ARG A 140 1.81 -8.66 26.83
CA ARG A 140 3.01 -9.39 27.17
C ARG A 140 3.67 -10.21 26.05
N GLY A 141 4.63 -9.57 25.42
CA GLY A 141 5.96 -10.16 25.30
C GLY A 141 6.13 -11.35 24.38
N TYR A 142 6.06 -11.11 23.08
CA TYR A 142 6.90 -11.88 22.17
C TYR A 142 7.71 -10.94 21.27
N GLY A 143 8.52 -10.11 21.88
CA GLY A 143 9.65 -9.45 21.27
C GLY A 143 10.86 -10.37 21.26
N GLY A 144 10.76 -11.55 20.66
CA GLY A 144 11.90 -12.39 20.38
C GLY A 144 12.55 -11.92 19.06
N PRO A 145 13.86 -11.67 19.00
CA PRO A 145 14.55 -11.39 17.75
C PRO A 145 14.73 -12.72 16.99
N GLY A 146 13.74 -13.14 16.20
CA GLY A 146 13.95 -14.41 15.54
C GLY A 146 12.98 -14.96 14.54
N MET A 147 11.82 -14.34 14.24
CA MET A 147 10.88 -14.98 13.29
C MET A 147 10.28 -14.09 12.20
N MET A 148 10.62 -12.81 12.14
CA MET A 148 10.38 -11.99 10.94
C MET A 148 11.68 -11.27 10.62
N GLY A 149 12.32 -11.64 9.52
CA GLY A 149 13.59 -11.10 9.06
C GLY A 149 13.62 -9.59 9.09
N GLY A 150 14.28 -9.09 10.06
CA GLY A 150 14.92 -7.88 10.37
C GLY A 150 14.74 -6.65 9.50
N TYR A 151 13.65 -5.91 9.61
CA TYR A 151 13.63 -4.53 9.11
C TYR A 151 12.82 -3.56 10.00
N GLY A 152 12.37 -3.97 11.17
CA GLY A 152 11.77 -3.09 12.15
C GLY A 152 12.80 -2.63 13.18
N TYR A 153 13.32 -1.41 13.06
CA TYR A 153 14.21 -0.85 14.06
C TYR A 153 13.40 -0.15 15.16
N ALA A 154 13.50 -0.63 16.41
CA ALA A 154 13.06 0.16 17.55
C ALA A 154 14.03 1.33 17.74
N THR A 155 13.55 2.56 17.54
CA THR A 155 14.35 3.75 17.81
C THR A 155 14.44 4.03 19.31
N PRO A 156 15.59 4.50 19.83
CA PRO A 156 15.67 5.01 21.19
C PRO A 156 14.68 6.16 21.39
N GLY A 157 13.77 6.03 22.34
CA GLY A 157 12.68 6.98 22.57
C GLY A 157 11.31 6.52 22.08
N ALA A 158 11.15 5.23 21.75
CA ALA A 158 9.86 4.61 21.44
C ALA A 158 8.79 4.97 22.51
N VAL A 159 7.61 5.32 22.03
CA VAL A 159 6.46 5.60 22.90
C VAL A 159 6.10 4.33 23.65
N GLN A 160 5.87 4.44 24.96
CA GLN A 160 5.43 3.31 25.79
C GLN A 160 4.04 2.86 25.34
N PRO A 161 3.74 1.55 25.34
CA PRO A 161 2.40 1.05 25.07
C PRO A 161 1.36 1.72 25.98
N GLY A 162 0.34 2.36 25.37
CA GLY A 162 -0.69 3.10 26.09
C GLY A 162 -0.44 4.62 26.21
N GLY A 163 0.65 5.15 25.64
CA GLY A 163 0.90 6.59 25.52
C GLY A 163 0.08 7.27 24.43
N THR A 164 0.12 8.60 24.40
CA THR A 164 -0.49 9.40 23.33
C THR A 164 0.19 9.06 21.99
N PRO A 165 -0.57 8.78 20.92
CA PRO A 165 0.00 8.52 19.61
C PRO A 165 0.90 9.68 19.14
N LEU A 166 1.97 9.34 18.42
CA LEU A 166 2.87 10.33 17.84
C LEU A 166 2.11 11.24 16.89
N THR A 167 2.38 12.53 16.98
CA THR A 167 1.97 13.48 15.95
C THR A 167 2.81 13.30 14.68
N LEU A 168 2.31 13.74 13.53
CA LEU A 168 3.04 13.69 12.27
C LEU A 168 4.43 14.38 12.37
N ALA A 169 4.49 15.55 13.02
CA ALA A 169 5.75 16.26 13.22
C ALA A 169 6.77 15.42 14.01
N ARG A 170 6.32 14.73 15.05
CA ARG A 170 7.19 13.85 15.84
C ARG A 170 7.59 12.60 15.06
N ALA A 171 6.67 12.03 14.27
CA ALA A 171 6.97 10.90 13.41
C ALA A 171 8.02 11.26 12.34
N LYS A 172 7.90 12.43 11.68
CA LYS A 172 8.93 12.93 10.76
C LYS A 172 10.28 13.10 11.43
N ALA A 173 10.33 13.60 12.67
CA ALA A 173 11.58 13.74 13.42
C ALA A 173 12.23 12.38 13.72
N VAL A 174 11.42 11.38 14.11
CA VAL A 174 11.87 9.99 14.34
C VAL A 174 12.37 9.36 13.04
N ALA A 175 11.63 9.54 11.94
CA ALA A 175 12.03 9.10 10.62
C ALA A 175 13.35 9.72 10.17
N GLN A 176 13.51 11.05 10.35
CA GLN A 176 14.76 11.73 9.98
C GLN A 176 15.96 11.24 10.77
N GLN A 177 15.79 11.01 12.08
CA GLN A 177 16.85 10.42 12.91
C GLN A 177 17.27 9.03 12.42
N PHE A 178 16.30 8.21 12.00
CA PHE A 178 16.58 6.92 11.37
C PHE A 178 17.36 7.09 10.07
N LEU A 179 16.95 8.01 9.19
CA LEU A 179 17.60 8.28 7.92
C LEU A 179 19.03 8.80 8.11
N ASP A 180 19.25 9.70 9.05
CA ASP A 180 20.60 10.26 9.34
C ASP A 180 21.58 9.16 9.77
N THR A 181 21.07 8.09 10.41
CA THR A 181 21.87 6.96 10.88
C THR A 181 22.11 5.90 9.80
N HIS A 182 21.08 5.59 8.99
CA HIS A 182 21.08 4.41 8.11
C HIS A 182 21.18 4.75 6.61
N LEU A 183 20.79 5.96 6.22
CA LEU A 183 20.69 6.43 4.83
C LEU A 183 21.19 7.87 4.71
N ALA A 184 22.43 8.11 5.08
CA ALA A 184 23.02 9.46 5.10
C ALA A 184 22.77 10.22 3.78
N GLY A 185 22.50 11.53 3.89
CA GLY A 185 22.20 12.39 2.76
C GLY A 185 20.77 12.30 2.22
N THR A 186 19.86 11.62 2.95
CA THR A 186 18.43 11.60 2.63
C THR A 186 17.62 12.44 3.62
N LYS A 187 16.42 12.82 3.19
CA LYS A 187 15.47 13.62 3.99
C LYS A 187 14.08 13.02 3.92
N THR A 188 13.31 13.22 4.99
CA THR A 188 11.86 13.00 4.97
C THR A 188 11.21 14.05 4.09
N ASP A 189 10.24 13.65 3.28
CA ASP A 189 9.51 14.55 2.39
C ASP A 189 8.01 14.51 2.70
N GLU A 190 7.15 14.21 1.72
CA GLU A 190 5.72 14.13 1.92
C GLU A 190 5.34 12.97 2.86
N ALA A 191 4.15 13.07 3.44
CA ALA A 191 3.71 12.05 4.37
C ALA A 191 2.20 11.84 4.31
N LEU A 192 1.80 10.58 4.27
CA LEU A 192 0.42 10.15 4.34
C LEU A 192 0.09 9.62 5.74
N THR A 193 -1.11 9.96 6.21
CA THR A 193 -1.62 9.52 7.51
C THR A 193 -2.54 8.34 7.33
N PHE A 194 -2.26 7.26 8.06
CA PHE A 194 -3.08 6.06 8.12
C PHE A 194 -3.46 5.73 9.57
N PRO A 195 -4.53 4.96 9.81
CA PRO A 195 -4.87 4.51 11.16
C PRO A 195 -3.74 3.69 11.78
N GLY A 196 -3.04 4.25 12.77
CA GLY A 196 -1.97 3.57 13.51
C GLY A 196 -0.54 3.80 12.99
N TYR A 197 -0.34 4.46 11.84
CA TYR A 197 0.99 4.77 11.30
C TYR A 197 0.97 5.94 10.31
N TYR A 198 2.16 6.42 9.99
CA TYR A 198 2.42 7.34 8.90
C TYR A 198 3.33 6.67 7.88
N THR A 199 3.07 6.85 6.59
CA THR A 199 4.03 6.57 5.53
C THR A 199 4.62 7.89 5.06
N ILE A 200 5.96 7.93 4.97
CA ILE A 200 6.74 9.14 4.74
C ILE A 200 7.70 8.87 3.58
N ASP A 201 7.67 9.71 2.59
CA ASP A 201 8.57 9.63 1.46
C ASP A 201 9.99 10.00 1.87
N VAL A 202 10.94 9.32 1.26
CA VAL A 202 12.37 9.54 1.46
C VAL A 202 12.95 10.12 0.18
N ALA A 203 13.50 11.34 0.27
CA ALA A 203 14.09 12.02 -0.84
C ALA A 203 15.61 12.17 -0.68
N ARG A 204 16.33 12.21 -1.80
CA ARG A 204 17.74 12.61 -1.90
C ARG A 204 17.89 13.68 -2.95
N ASN A 205 18.46 14.82 -2.57
CA ASN A 205 18.60 16.01 -3.43
C ASN A 205 17.25 16.47 -4.03
N GLY A 206 16.15 16.36 -3.26
CA GLY A 206 14.81 16.75 -3.70
C GLY A 206 14.12 15.75 -4.64
N HIS A 207 14.67 14.55 -4.83
CA HIS A 207 14.06 13.49 -5.64
C HIS A 207 13.65 12.32 -4.76
N PRO A 208 12.43 11.78 -4.89
CA PRO A 208 12.00 10.59 -4.19
C PRO A 208 12.93 9.40 -4.52
N ILE A 209 13.29 8.62 -3.52
CA ILE A 209 14.11 7.41 -3.69
C ILE A 209 13.48 6.18 -3.05
N GLY A 210 12.46 6.34 -2.23
CA GLY A 210 11.78 5.28 -1.50
C GLY A 210 10.87 5.87 -0.44
N MET A 211 10.46 5.04 0.50
CA MET A 211 9.60 5.43 1.60
C MET A 211 9.87 4.60 2.86
N LEU A 212 9.36 5.09 3.97
CA LEU A 212 9.36 4.39 5.25
C LEU A 212 8.05 4.64 5.98
N SER A 213 7.71 3.78 6.92
CA SER A 213 6.59 4.02 7.82
C SER A 213 7.02 4.16 9.27
N VAL A 214 6.24 4.94 10.02
CA VAL A 214 6.42 5.14 11.46
C VAL A 214 5.15 4.77 12.19
N ASN A 215 5.23 3.79 13.09
CA ASN A 215 4.11 3.38 13.94
C ASN A 215 3.81 4.47 14.96
N THR A 216 2.54 4.91 15.06
CA THR A 216 2.15 6.01 15.94
C THR A 216 2.24 5.68 17.42
N SER A 217 2.06 4.42 17.79
CA SER A 217 2.03 4.00 19.19
C SER A 217 3.40 3.63 19.76
N SER A 218 4.29 3.08 18.90
CA SER A 218 5.61 2.62 19.35
C SER A 218 6.77 3.50 18.86
N GLY A 219 6.56 4.32 17.83
CA GLY A 219 7.64 5.03 17.15
C GLY A 219 8.57 4.12 16.33
N ALA A 220 8.22 2.85 16.15
CA ALA A 220 9.00 1.94 15.32
C ALA A 220 9.02 2.45 13.87
N VAL A 221 10.20 2.38 13.25
CA VAL A 221 10.41 2.77 11.85
C VAL A 221 10.59 1.52 11.01
N TRP A 222 9.95 1.49 9.85
CA TRP A 222 10.08 0.42 8.87
C TRP A 222 10.37 0.99 7.48
N TYR A 223 11.61 0.84 7.02
CA TYR A 223 12.00 1.25 5.67
C TYR A 223 11.53 0.21 4.65
N HIS A 224 10.96 0.68 3.54
CA HIS A 224 10.31 -0.17 2.53
C HIS A 224 11.32 -0.65 1.47
N ALA A 225 12.25 -1.51 1.86
CA ALA A 225 13.31 -2.00 0.97
C ALA A 225 12.80 -2.87 -0.21
N TRP A 226 11.55 -3.33 -0.17
CA TRP A 226 10.97 -4.23 -1.18
C TRP A 226 10.51 -3.55 -2.47
N HIS A 227 10.42 -2.22 -2.49
CA HIS A 227 9.99 -1.49 -3.69
C HIS A 227 11.04 -1.51 -4.81
N GLY A 228 12.31 -1.50 -4.47
CA GLY A 228 13.41 -1.29 -5.42
C GLY A 228 13.62 0.20 -5.74
N THR A 229 13.96 0.51 -6.98
CA THR A 229 14.26 1.89 -7.40
C THR A 229 12.97 2.63 -7.78
N PHE A 230 12.80 3.86 -7.28
CA PHE A 230 11.73 4.77 -7.69
C PHE A 230 11.84 5.14 -9.17
N ILE A 231 10.72 5.19 -9.87
CA ILE A 231 10.65 5.53 -11.29
C ILE A 231 9.84 6.81 -11.49
N ARG A 232 8.63 6.87 -10.96
CA ARG A 232 7.71 8.03 -11.08
C ARG A 232 6.49 7.85 -10.17
N GLU A 233 5.72 8.91 -10.05
CA GLU A 233 4.50 8.95 -9.26
C GLU A 233 3.38 9.73 -9.96
N LYS A 234 2.16 9.61 -9.44
CA LYS A 234 0.97 10.32 -9.91
C LYS A 234 -0.02 10.46 -8.77
N ASP A 235 -0.48 11.66 -8.53
CA ASP A 235 -1.65 11.91 -7.69
C ASP A 235 -2.93 11.53 -8.40
N LEU A 236 -3.87 10.94 -7.66
CA LEU A 236 -5.14 10.47 -8.19
C LEU A 236 -6.34 11.26 -7.62
N GLY A 237 -6.05 12.27 -6.78
CA GLY A 237 -7.03 13.24 -6.27
C GLY A 237 -7.48 13.02 -4.83
#